data_7ff4618369ee301cac71d402b8101b29
#
_entry.id   7ff4618369ee301cac71d402b8101b29
#
_cell.length_a   1.000
_cell.length_b   1.000
_cell.length_c   1.000
_cell.angle_alpha   90.00
_cell.angle_beta   90.00
_cell.angle_gamma   90.00
#
_symmetry.space_group_name_H-M   'P 1'
#
loop_
_entity.id
_entity.type
_entity.pdbx_description
1 polymer ?
#
loop_
_entity_poly.entity_id
_entity_poly.type
_entity_poly.pdbx_seq_one_letter_code
_entity_poly.pdbx_strand_id
1 'polypeptide(L)'
;MKPVEFENGAVEIDASVIAEGLGLALPLLRQQMRAGKITSQSERGTDADVGRYRLTFFSEHRRFRVVVDEDGAILQRSTVNFGDAPLPKSLRKPGG
;
A
#
# COMPACT_ATOMS: atom_id res chain seq x y z
N MET A 1 4.93 -9.63 -16.04
CA MET A 1 3.97 -8.65 -15.48
C MET A 1 4.66 -7.82 -14.42
N LYS A 2 4.48 -6.53 -14.47
CA LYS A 2 5.06 -5.65 -13.46
C LYS A 2 4.19 -5.67 -12.21
N PRO A 3 4.77 -5.66 -11.00
CA PRO A 3 3.98 -5.66 -9.76
C PRO A 3 3.19 -4.36 -9.56
N VAL A 4 3.62 -3.28 -10.19
CA VAL A 4 2.94 -1.98 -10.13
C VAL A 4 2.80 -1.45 -11.55
N GLU A 5 1.62 -0.99 -11.91
CA GLU A 5 1.35 -0.44 -13.23
C GLU A 5 0.73 0.94 -13.11
N PHE A 6 1.02 1.79 -14.10
CA PHE A 6 0.43 3.12 -14.21
C PHE A 6 -0.46 3.15 -15.42
N GLU A 7 -1.75 3.45 -15.20
CA GLU A 7 -2.71 3.48 -16.30
C GLU A 7 -3.62 4.69 -16.10
N ASN A 8 -3.68 5.55 -17.11
CA ASN A 8 -4.52 6.75 -17.12
C ASN A 8 -4.30 7.64 -15.89
N GLY A 9 -3.05 7.73 -15.43
CA GLY A 9 -2.72 8.53 -14.26
C GLY A 9 -3.01 7.84 -12.93
N ALA A 10 -3.59 6.66 -12.94
CA ALA A 10 -3.81 5.85 -11.75
C ALA A 10 -2.68 4.87 -11.55
N VAL A 11 -2.40 4.54 -10.30
CA VAL A 11 -1.39 3.55 -9.94
C VAL A 11 -2.10 2.27 -9.54
N GLU A 12 -1.77 1.17 -10.20
CA GLU A 12 -2.32 -0.14 -9.87
C GLU A 12 -1.21 -1.03 -9.34
N ILE A 13 -1.48 -1.74 -8.26
CA ILE A 13 -0.55 -2.68 -7.67
C ILE A 13 -1.21 -4.06 -7.60
N ASP A 14 -0.42 -5.10 -7.89
CA ASP A 14 -0.91 -6.47 -7.84
C ASP A 14 -1.37 -6.80 -6.41
N ALA A 15 -2.56 -7.36 -6.29
CA ALA A 15 -3.11 -7.71 -4.98
C ALA A 15 -2.23 -8.69 -4.20
N SER A 16 -1.50 -9.56 -4.90
CA SER A 16 -0.59 -10.50 -4.24
C SER A 16 0.55 -9.78 -3.52
N VAL A 17 1.02 -8.66 -4.05
CA VAL A 17 2.06 -7.85 -3.40
C VAL A 17 1.52 -7.23 -2.11
N ILE A 18 0.29 -6.72 -2.16
CA ILE A 18 -0.36 -6.14 -0.98
C ILE A 18 -0.58 -7.22 0.09
N ALA A 19 -1.07 -8.37 -0.32
CA ALA A 19 -1.33 -9.49 0.58
C ALA A 19 -0.04 -9.93 1.29
N GLU A 20 1.02 -10.09 0.54
CA GLU A 20 2.33 -10.45 1.09
C GLU A 20 2.81 -9.38 2.07
N GLY A 21 2.70 -8.11 1.69
CA GLY A 21 3.14 -7.00 2.54
C GLY A 21 2.34 -6.88 3.83
N LEU A 22 1.05 -7.18 3.80
CA LEU A 22 0.19 -7.14 4.97
C LEU A 22 0.14 -8.49 5.72
N GLY A 23 0.80 -9.51 5.18
CA GLY A 23 0.80 -10.83 5.82
C GLY A 23 -0.57 -11.51 5.80
N LEU A 24 -1.36 -11.27 4.76
CA LEU A 24 -2.70 -11.84 4.61
C LEU A 24 -2.73 -12.83 3.45
N ALA A 25 -3.54 -13.87 3.58
CA ALA A 25 -3.84 -14.72 2.44
C ALA A 25 -4.64 -13.90 1.43
N LEU A 26 -4.43 -14.14 0.14
CA LEU A 26 -5.07 -13.34 -0.91
C LEU A 26 -6.60 -13.31 -0.81
N PRO A 27 -7.30 -14.46 -0.56
CA PRO A 27 -8.75 -14.40 -0.39
C PRO A 27 -9.18 -13.52 0.79
N LEU A 28 -8.43 -13.54 1.88
CA LEU A 28 -8.73 -12.71 3.04
C LEU A 28 -8.50 -11.23 2.73
N LEU A 29 -7.43 -10.91 2.02
CA LEU A 29 -7.18 -9.53 1.58
C LEU A 29 -8.38 -9.01 0.77
N ARG A 30 -8.84 -9.78 -0.21
CA ARG A 30 -9.95 -9.38 -1.05
C ARG A 30 -11.24 -9.19 -0.24
N GLN A 31 -11.48 -10.05 0.72
CA GLN A 31 -12.63 -9.93 1.61
C GLN A 31 -12.56 -8.65 2.42
N GLN A 32 -11.41 -8.34 3.00
CA GLN A 32 -11.22 -7.14 3.81
C GLN A 32 -11.30 -5.86 2.97
N MET A 33 -10.81 -5.90 1.75
CA MET A 33 -10.95 -4.75 0.84
C MET A 33 -12.41 -4.46 0.53
N ARG A 34 -13.20 -5.50 0.26
CA ARG A 34 -14.63 -5.33 0.01
C ARG A 34 -15.37 -4.85 1.25
N ALA A 35 -14.91 -5.22 2.42
CA ALA A 35 -15.51 -4.79 3.68
C ALA A 35 -15.06 -3.39 4.12
N GLY A 36 -14.16 -2.76 3.36
CA GLY A 36 -13.65 -1.43 3.70
C GLY A 36 -12.65 -1.41 4.85
N LYS A 37 -12.08 -2.56 5.18
CA LYS A 37 -11.12 -2.68 6.29
C LYS A 37 -9.68 -2.38 5.87
N ILE A 38 -9.42 -2.31 4.57
CA ILE A 38 -8.11 -1.94 4.03
C ILE A 38 -8.24 -0.55 3.43
N THR A 39 -7.40 0.36 3.87
CA THR A 39 -7.32 1.71 3.31
C THR A 39 -5.99 1.90 2.62
N SER A 40 -5.94 2.80 1.67
CA SER A 40 -4.72 3.06 0.90
C SER A 40 -4.53 4.54 0.65
N GLN A 41 -3.28 4.92 0.46
CA GLN A 41 -2.90 6.28 0.13
C GLN A 41 -1.77 6.22 -0.89
N SER A 42 -1.83 7.07 -1.90
CA SER A 42 -0.72 7.20 -2.86
C SER A 42 -0.22 8.64 -2.83
N GLU A 43 1.11 8.78 -2.87
CA GLU A 43 1.77 10.07 -2.86
C GLU A 43 2.77 10.14 -4.00
N ARG A 44 2.83 11.29 -4.67
CA ARG A 44 3.82 11.55 -5.70
C ARG A 44 5.02 12.25 -5.08
N GLY A 45 6.21 11.79 -5.40
CA GLY A 45 7.43 12.45 -4.96
C GLY A 45 7.61 13.81 -5.62
N THR A 46 8.24 14.73 -4.90
CA THR A 46 8.56 16.08 -5.39
C THR A 46 10.04 16.35 -5.19
N ASP A 47 10.55 17.36 -5.89
CA ASP A 47 11.96 17.75 -5.82
C ASP A 47 12.90 16.58 -6.13
N ALA A 48 13.69 16.14 -5.16
CA ALA A 48 14.63 15.04 -5.35
C ALA A 48 13.95 13.69 -5.60
N ASP A 49 12.68 13.57 -5.22
CA ASP A 49 11.90 12.32 -5.36
C ASP A 49 10.98 12.33 -6.58
N VAL A 50 11.12 13.28 -7.48
CA VAL A 50 10.35 13.32 -8.72
C VAL A 50 10.54 12.02 -9.48
N GLY A 51 9.43 11.46 -9.98
CA GLY A 51 9.44 10.17 -10.67
C GLY A 51 9.27 8.98 -9.75
N ARG A 52 9.09 9.23 -8.46
CA ARG A 52 8.83 8.19 -7.48
C ARG A 52 7.44 8.35 -6.89
N TYR A 53 6.86 7.21 -6.50
CA TYR A 53 5.51 7.17 -5.93
C TYR A 53 5.56 6.32 -4.68
N ARG A 54 4.92 6.78 -3.63
CA ARG A 54 4.83 6.05 -2.38
C ARG A 54 3.39 5.58 -2.18
N LEU A 55 3.21 4.27 -2.07
CA LEU A 55 1.92 3.65 -1.86
C LEU A 55 1.90 3.06 -0.46
N THR A 56 0.88 3.40 0.30
CA THR A 56 0.74 2.94 1.68
C THR A 56 -0.60 2.26 1.85
N PHE A 57 -0.59 1.09 2.46
CA PHE A 57 -1.79 0.29 2.72
C PHE A 57 -1.89 0.02 4.21
N PHE A 58 -3.08 0.20 4.77
CA PHE A 58 -3.34 -0.01 6.18
C PHE A 58 -4.37 -1.11 6.37
N SER A 59 -4.04 -2.08 7.21
CA SER A 59 -5.00 -3.02 7.76
C SER A 59 -5.20 -2.70 9.24
N GLU A 60 -5.94 -3.54 9.96
CA GLU A 60 -6.17 -3.29 11.40
C GLU A 60 -4.88 -3.29 12.22
N HIS A 61 -3.92 -4.14 11.84
CA HIS A 61 -2.72 -4.37 12.66
C HIS A 61 -1.41 -4.08 11.93
N ARG A 62 -1.45 -3.75 10.65
CA ARG A 62 -0.22 -3.58 9.87
C ARG A 62 -0.33 -2.42 8.89
N ARG A 63 0.84 -1.85 8.60
CA ARG A 63 0.99 -0.87 7.54
C ARG A 63 2.04 -1.39 6.56
N PHE A 64 1.68 -1.45 5.29
CA PHE A 64 2.60 -1.82 4.22
C PHE A 64 2.84 -0.60 3.34
N ARG A 65 4.10 -0.26 3.15
CA ARG A 65 4.48 0.87 2.30
C ARG A 65 5.44 0.40 1.22
N VAL A 66 5.23 0.87 0.02
CA VAL A 66 6.09 0.56 -1.11
C VAL A 66 6.39 1.84 -1.86
N VAL A 67 7.66 2.01 -2.26
CA VAL A 67 8.10 3.12 -3.11
C VAL A 67 8.43 2.53 -4.48
N VAL A 68 7.85 3.12 -5.52
CA VAL A 68 8.03 2.64 -6.89
C VAL A 68 8.50 3.79 -7.77
N ASP A 69 9.16 3.43 -8.88
CA ASP A 69 9.53 4.41 -9.90
C ASP A 69 8.46 4.50 -11.00
N GLU A 70 8.70 5.32 -11.99
CA GLU A 70 7.76 5.52 -13.11
C GLU A 70 7.55 4.28 -13.95
N ASP A 71 8.49 3.33 -13.92
CA ASP A 71 8.39 2.07 -14.65
C ASP A 71 7.65 1.00 -13.86
N GLY A 72 7.23 1.32 -12.65
CA GLY A 72 6.54 0.37 -11.78
C GLY A 72 7.47 -0.56 -11.02
N ALA A 73 8.76 -0.29 -11.04
CA ALA A 73 9.73 -1.10 -10.27
C ALA A 73 9.67 -0.72 -8.79
N ILE A 74 9.64 -1.72 -7.93
CA ILE A 74 9.65 -1.50 -6.49
C ILE A 74 11.07 -1.17 -6.06
N LEU A 75 11.26 0.03 -5.55
CA LEU A 75 12.55 0.51 -5.08
C LEU A 75 12.76 0.23 -3.60
N GLN A 76 11.68 0.21 -2.84
CA GLN A 76 11.73 0.04 -1.40
C GLN A 76 10.39 -0.47 -0.91
N ARG A 77 10.41 -1.33 0.11
CA ARG A 77 9.19 -1.84 0.73
C ARG A 77 9.42 -2.04 2.21
N SER A 78 8.39 -1.78 2.99
CA SER A 78 8.46 -1.96 4.45
C SER A 78 7.10 -2.33 5.00
N THR A 79 7.10 -3.14 6.06
CA THR A 79 5.90 -3.51 6.79
C THR A 79 6.13 -3.19 8.26
N VAL A 80 5.17 -2.50 8.86
CA VAL A 80 5.17 -2.26 10.30
C VAL A 80 4.01 -3.03 10.90
N ASN A 81 4.32 -3.86 11.90
CA ASN A 81 3.34 -4.65 12.63
C ASN A 81 3.09 -3.97 13.98
N PHE A 82 1.83 -3.66 14.26
CA PHE A 82 1.44 -3.00 15.51
C PHE A 82 0.96 -3.99 16.56
N GLY A 83 1.15 -5.28 16.33
CA GLY A 83 0.77 -6.33 17.27
C GLY A 83 -0.73 -6.52 17.35
N ASP A 84 -1.22 -6.80 18.56
CA ASP A 84 -2.63 -7.06 18.77
C ASP A 84 -3.46 -5.80 18.97
N ALA A 85 -2.81 -4.65 19.16
CA ALA A 85 -3.49 -3.38 19.34
C ALA A 85 -3.82 -2.77 17.96
N PRO A 86 -5.09 -2.40 17.70
CA PRO A 86 -5.42 -1.73 16.44
C PRO A 86 -4.75 -0.37 16.36
N LEU A 87 -4.45 0.05 15.13
CA LEU A 87 -3.93 1.39 14.91
C LEU A 87 -4.96 2.44 15.30
N PRO A 88 -4.51 3.59 15.85
CA PRO A 88 -5.40 4.73 16.01
C PRO A 88 -5.99 5.13 14.67
N LYS A 89 -7.22 5.64 14.69
CA LYS A 89 -7.91 6.03 13.46
C LYS A 89 -7.12 7.04 12.65
N SER A 90 -6.43 7.95 13.31
CA SER A 90 -5.62 8.97 12.64
C SER A 90 -4.47 8.37 11.83
N LEU A 91 -3.98 7.18 12.20
CA LEU A 91 -2.91 6.50 11.47
C LEU A 91 -3.44 5.54 10.41
N ARG A 92 -4.73 5.20 10.46
CA ARG A 92 -5.35 4.30 9.49
C ARG A 92 -6.00 5.01 8.33
N LYS A 93 -6.34 6.29 8.48
CA LYS A 93 -7.00 7.06 7.43
C LYS A 93 -5.97 7.76 6.56
N PRO A 94 -5.98 7.53 5.23
CA PRO A 94 -5.10 8.27 4.33
C PRO A 94 -5.38 9.76 4.45
N GLY A 95 -4.32 10.55 4.56
CA GLY A 95 -4.43 12.01 4.66
C GLY A 95 -5.02 12.54 5.94
N GLY A 96 -5.29 11.66 6.88
CA GLY A 96 -5.91 12.04 8.17
C GLY A 96 -4.94 12.47 9.22
#